data_d8268885c91940945de280c25e57d837
#
_entry.id   d8268885c91940945de280c25e57d837
#
_cell.length_a   1.000
_cell.length_b   1.000
_cell.length_c   1.000
_cell.angle_alpha   90.00
_cell.angle_beta   90.00
_cell.angle_gamma   90.00
#
_symmetry.space_group_name_H-M   'P 1'
#
loop_
_entity.id
_entity.type
_entity.pdbx_description
1 polymer ?
#
loop_
_entity_poly.entity_id
_entity_poly.type
_entity_poly.pdbx_seq_one_letter_code
_entity_poly.pdbx_strand_id
1 'polypeptide(L)'
;ENYLGQNAPKLQIAFFDIEVDFDVSRGFSPPEDPFNPITAISIYLQWAEQLVTLLVPPKGMKQDDIDKISSKFENTFVFDKEEDLLKTFLDLIEDADVLSGWNSEGYDIPYTVNRVKRVLSKDDTRRFCLFGQFPKERRFERFGKEQVTYDLIGRVHMDYMQLYRKYTYHEMHSYSLDAISEYELGDQKVPYTGTLDQLYNNDWEKFIEYSRQDIMLLHKLDTKLKFADLSNE
;
A
#
# COMPACT_ATOMS: atom_id res chain seq x y z
N GLU A 1 -11.73 -3.64 40.51
CA GLU A 1 -11.82 -4.88 39.72
C GLU A 1 -10.65 -4.93 38.77
N ASN A 2 -9.80 -5.96 38.90
CA ASN A 2 -8.50 -6.06 38.24
C ASN A 2 -8.65 -6.31 36.75
N TYR A 3 -8.48 -5.29 35.93
CA TYR A 3 -8.16 -5.44 34.49
C TYR A 3 -6.68 -5.79 34.24
N LEU A 4 -5.91 -6.00 35.30
CA LEU A 4 -4.51 -6.42 35.26
C LEU A 4 -4.43 -7.94 34.99
N GLY A 5 -4.53 -8.35 33.76
CA GLY A 5 -4.38 -9.76 33.35
C GLY A 5 -5.06 -10.17 32.05
N GLN A 6 -5.81 -9.29 31.42
CA GLN A 6 -6.26 -9.52 30.05
C GLN A 6 -5.19 -8.97 29.10
N ASN A 7 -4.61 -9.84 28.27
CA ASN A 7 -3.77 -9.40 27.17
C ASN A 7 -4.59 -8.44 26.32
N ALA A 8 -4.04 -7.25 26.04
CA ALA A 8 -4.66 -6.33 25.10
C ALA A 8 -4.96 -7.08 23.79
N PRO A 9 -6.13 -6.87 23.17
CA PRO A 9 -6.45 -7.50 21.89
C PRO A 9 -5.38 -7.12 20.87
N LYS A 10 -4.86 -8.12 20.14
CA LYS A 10 -3.94 -7.84 19.05
C LYS A 10 -4.71 -7.16 17.93
N LEU A 11 -4.22 -6.00 17.50
CA LEU A 11 -4.77 -5.31 16.34
C LEU A 11 -4.43 -6.07 15.06
N GLN A 12 -5.38 -6.11 14.13
CA GLN A 12 -5.20 -6.67 12.81
C GLN A 12 -4.62 -5.61 11.88
N ILE A 13 -3.33 -5.73 11.60
CA ILE A 13 -2.58 -4.75 10.80
C ILE A 13 -2.42 -5.27 9.38
N ALA A 14 -2.79 -4.46 8.40
CA ALA A 14 -2.51 -4.68 6.99
C ALA A 14 -1.51 -3.63 6.48
N PHE A 15 -0.39 -4.10 5.95
CA PHE A 15 0.58 -3.27 5.23
C PHE A 15 0.27 -3.35 3.75
N PHE A 16 0.18 -2.23 3.05
CA PHE A 16 -0.10 -2.22 1.63
C PHE A 16 0.68 -1.14 0.88
N ASP A 17 0.84 -1.38 -0.41
CA ASP A 17 1.47 -0.49 -1.37
C ASP A 17 0.77 -0.60 -2.70
N ILE A 18 0.68 0.49 -3.45
CA ILE A 18 0.04 0.53 -4.76
C ILE A 18 1.02 0.89 -5.85
N GLU A 19 0.82 0.28 -7.03
CA GLU A 19 1.51 0.67 -8.24
C GLU A 19 0.50 1.25 -9.24
N VAL A 20 0.84 2.39 -9.79
CA VAL A 20 -0.03 3.16 -10.66
C VAL A 20 0.57 3.21 -12.06
N ASP A 21 -0.25 3.02 -13.08
CA ASP A 21 0.17 3.15 -14.48
C ASP A 21 0.64 4.58 -14.79
N PHE A 22 1.39 4.73 -15.86
CA PHE A 22 1.90 6.02 -16.31
C PHE A 22 1.39 6.35 -17.71
N ASP A 23 0.71 7.47 -17.84
CA ASP A 23 0.27 7.98 -19.13
C ASP A 23 1.36 8.90 -19.72
N VAL A 24 1.98 8.47 -20.81
CA VAL A 24 3.06 9.23 -21.47
C VAL A 24 2.60 10.64 -21.88
N SER A 25 1.33 10.82 -22.21
CA SER A 25 0.78 12.11 -22.66
C SER A 25 0.42 13.04 -21.51
N ARG A 26 0.01 12.49 -20.36
CA ARG A 26 -0.47 13.25 -19.19
C ARG A 26 0.53 13.27 -18.03
N GLY A 27 1.45 12.30 -18.01
CA GLY A 27 2.46 12.15 -16.98
C GLY A 27 1.95 11.49 -15.70
N PHE A 28 2.57 11.84 -14.60
CA PHE A 28 2.24 11.33 -13.26
C PHE A 28 0.88 11.88 -12.79
N SER A 29 0.03 10.99 -12.27
CA SER A 29 -1.26 11.40 -11.71
C SER A 29 -1.16 11.62 -10.20
N PRO A 30 -1.49 12.83 -9.72
CA PRO A 30 -1.50 13.12 -8.30
C PRO A 30 -2.75 12.51 -7.62
N PRO A 31 -2.70 12.31 -6.29
CA PRO A 31 -3.84 11.77 -5.56
C PRO A 31 -5.15 12.55 -5.71
N GLU A 32 -5.07 13.87 -5.89
CA GLU A 32 -6.23 14.75 -6.05
C GLU A 32 -6.93 14.58 -7.42
N ASP A 33 -6.17 14.15 -8.44
CA ASP A 33 -6.69 13.80 -9.78
C ASP A 33 -6.09 12.46 -10.22
N PRO A 34 -6.57 11.33 -9.68
CA PRO A 34 -6.02 10.00 -9.95
C PRO A 34 -6.51 9.48 -11.31
N PHE A 35 -6.01 10.03 -12.42
CA PHE A 35 -6.43 9.64 -13.76
C PHE A 35 -5.77 8.35 -14.25
N ASN A 36 -4.61 7.95 -13.73
CA ASN A 36 -3.98 6.69 -14.08
C ASN A 36 -4.56 5.53 -13.28
N PRO A 37 -4.79 4.36 -13.88
CA PRO A 37 -5.29 3.19 -13.17
C PRO A 37 -4.25 2.62 -12.21
N ILE A 38 -4.74 2.01 -11.13
CA ILE A 38 -3.93 1.16 -10.25
C ILE A 38 -3.73 -0.18 -10.96
N THR A 39 -2.50 -0.60 -11.13
CA THR A 39 -2.12 -1.83 -11.84
C THR A 39 -1.66 -2.95 -10.92
N ALA A 40 -1.25 -2.62 -9.70
CA ALA A 40 -0.95 -3.59 -8.65
C ALA A 40 -1.27 -3.03 -7.27
N ILE A 41 -1.73 -3.90 -6.38
CA ILE A 41 -1.76 -3.68 -4.94
C ILE A 41 -1.13 -4.90 -4.30
N SER A 42 -0.05 -4.69 -3.56
CA SER A 42 0.52 -5.71 -2.68
C SER A 42 0.12 -5.42 -1.25
N ILE A 43 -0.39 -6.42 -0.54
CA ILE A 43 -0.87 -6.30 0.83
C ILE A 43 -0.35 -7.46 1.67
N TYR A 44 0.22 -7.15 2.85
CA TYR A 44 0.58 -8.14 3.85
C TYR A 44 -0.42 -8.09 5.01
N LEU A 45 -1.16 -9.18 5.17
CA LEU A 45 -2.13 -9.36 6.25
C LEU A 45 -1.42 -9.99 7.45
N GLN A 46 -1.05 -9.17 8.44
CA GLN A 46 -0.22 -9.61 9.56
C GLN A 46 -0.87 -10.73 10.38
N TRP A 47 -2.19 -10.67 10.59
CA TRP A 47 -2.92 -11.69 11.36
C TRP A 47 -3.01 -13.04 10.67
N ALA A 48 -2.91 -13.05 9.34
CA ALA A 48 -2.93 -14.26 8.51
C ALA A 48 -1.53 -14.71 8.08
N GLU A 49 -0.51 -13.88 8.32
CA GLU A 49 0.87 -14.07 7.84
C GLU A 49 0.95 -14.32 6.33
N GLN A 50 0.11 -13.59 5.57
CA GLN A 50 0.00 -13.77 4.12
C GLN A 50 0.30 -12.49 3.36
N LEU A 51 1.15 -12.62 2.35
CA LEU A 51 1.35 -11.63 1.30
C LEU A 51 0.42 -11.95 0.13
N VAL A 52 -0.47 -11.01 -0.18
CA VAL A 52 -1.39 -11.09 -1.31
C VAL A 52 -1.04 -10.02 -2.33
N THR A 53 -1.06 -10.34 -3.62
CA THR A 53 -0.84 -9.37 -4.69
C THR A 53 -2.00 -9.41 -5.66
N LEU A 54 -2.59 -8.24 -5.90
CA LEU A 54 -3.69 -8.02 -6.83
C LEU A 54 -3.15 -7.28 -8.05
N LEU A 55 -3.41 -7.79 -9.25
CA LEU A 55 -2.79 -7.32 -10.49
C LEU A 55 -3.80 -7.10 -11.60
N VAL A 56 -3.56 -6.06 -12.39
CA VAL A 56 -4.11 -5.90 -13.73
C VAL A 56 -2.94 -6.01 -14.71
N PRO A 57 -2.95 -6.95 -15.67
CA PRO A 57 -1.81 -7.15 -16.57
C PRO A 57 -1.68 -6.03 -17.60
N PRO A 58 -0.50 -5.84 -18.20
CA PRO A 58 -0.31 -4.91 -19.29
C PRO A 58 -1.24 -5.22 -20.48
N LYS A 59 -1.72 -4.17 -21.12
CA LYS A 59 -2.60 -4.31 -22.29
C LYS A 59 -1.93 -5.13 -23.40
N GLY A 60 -2.66 -6.10 -23.93
CA GLY A 60 -2.20 -6.93 -25.04
C GLY A 60 -1.31 -8.12 -24.63
N MET A 61 -1.05 -8.34 -23.36
CA MET A 61 -0.40 -9.56 -22.87
C MET A 61 -1.30 -10.77 -23.12
N LYS A 62 -0.70 -11.88 -23.61
CA LYS A 62 -1.44 -13.11 -23.86
C LYS A 62 -1.79 -13.83 -22.56
N GLN A 63 -2.95 -14.48 -22.52
CA GLN A 63 -3.40 -15.19 -21.32
C GLN A 63 -2.40 -16.26 -20.85
N ASP A 64 -1.81 -17.01 -21.76
CA ASP A 64 -0.81 -18.03 -21.43
C ASP A 64 0.42 -17.44 -20.71
N ASP A 65 0.85 -16.22 -21.12
CA ASP A 65 1.97 -15.54 -20.46
C ASP A 65 1.57 -15.00 -19.10
N ILE A 66 0.34 -14.49 -18.97
CA ILE A 66 -0.22 -14.04 -17.71
C ILE A 66 -0.26 -15.20 -16.70
N ASP A 67 -0.81 -16.34 -17.10
CA ASP A 67 -0.95 -17.52 -16.24
C ASP A 67 0.42 -18.08 -15.85
N LYS A 68 1.34 -18.17 -16.82
CA LYS A 68 2.70 -18.64 -16.58
C LYS A 68 3.48 -17.77 -15.59
N ILE A 69 3.34 -16.45 -15.69
CA ILE A 69 4.07 -15.51 -14.83
C ILE A 69 3.41 -15.47 -13.45
N SER A 70 2.09 -15.28 -13.38
CA SER A 70 1.39 -15.13 -12.11
C SER A 70 1.47 -16.39 -11.23
N SER A 71 1.47 -17.58 -11.84
CA SER A 71 1.61 -18.86 -11.12
C SER A 71 2.94 -19.06 -10.40
N LYS A 72 3.95 -18.24 -10.68
CA LYS A 72 5.24 -18.27 -9.98
C LYS A 72 5.18 -17.63 -8.59
N PHE A 73 4.13 -16.86 -8.31
CA PHE A 73 3.96 -16.11 -7.08
C PHE A 73 2.73 -16.59 -6.32
N GLU A 74 2.91 -17.02 -5.09
CA GLU A 74 1.81 -17.44 -4.23
C GLU A 74 0.85 -16.27 -3.92
N ASN A 75 -0.43 -16.59 -3.72
CA ASN A 75 -1.47 -15.62 -3.37
C ASN A 75 -1.50 -14.40 -4.32
N THR A 76 -1.35 -14.65 -5.61
CA THR A 76 -1.40 -13.63 -6.65
C THR A 76 -2.67 -13.80 -7.46
N PHE A 77 -3.45 -12.73 -7.55
CA PHE A 77 -4.74 -12.69 -8.24
C PHE A 77 -4.68 -11.69 -9.38
N VAL A 78 -5.07 -12.13 -10.56
CA VAL A 78 -5.06 -11.31 -11.78
C VAL A 78 -6.48 -11.00 -12.19
N PHE A 79 -6.73 -9.75 -12.51
CA PHE A 79 -8.02 -9.22 -12.92
C PHE A 79 -7.94 -8.58 -14.31
N ASP A 80 -8.99 -8.74 -15.09
CA ASP A 80 -9.12 -8.08 -16.39
C ASP A 80 -9.41 -6.57 -16.24
N LYS A 81 -9.99 -6.18 -15.11
CA LYS A 81 -10.44 -4.81 -14.84
C LYS A 81 -10.00 -4.34 -13.47
N GLU A 82 -9.63 -3.07 -13.41
CA GLU A 82 -9.29 -2.39 -12.16
C GLU A 82 -10.43 -2.40 -11.14
N GLU A 83 -11.69 -2.34 -11.61
CA GLU A 83 -12.87 -2.38 -10.74
C GLU A 83 -12.88 -3.62 -9.83
N ASP A 84 -12.55 -4.78 -10.38
CA ASP A 84 -12.53 -6.04 -9.64
C ASP A 84 -11.32 -6.14 -8.71
N LEU A 85 -10.18 -5.60 -9.13
CA LEU A 85 -9.01 -5.45 -8.27
C LEU A 85 -9.33 -4.59 -7.04
N LEU A 86 -9.95 -3.42 -7.24
CA LEU A 86 -10.30 -2.50 -6.15
C LEU A 86 -11.34 -3.10 -5.21
N LYS A 87 -12.37 -3.79 -5.71
CA LYS A 87 -13.35 -4.50 -4.87
C LYS A 87 -12.68 -5.55 -4.01
N THR A 88 -11.80 -6.36 -4.60
CA THR A 88 -11.05 -7.41 -3.88
C THR A 88 -10.13 -6.79 -2.83
N PHE A 89 -9.49 -5.67 -3.12
CA PHE A 89 -8.71 -4.94 -2.12
C PHE A 89 -9.57 -4.50 -0.93
N LEU A 90 -10.75 -3.94 -1.19
CA LEU A 90 -11.68 -3.55 -0.13
C LEU A 90 -12.16 -4.75 0.70
N ASP A 91 -12.36 -5.92 0.08
CA ASP A 91 -12.68 -7.17 0.79
C ASP A 91 -11.53 -7.60 1.71
N LEU A 92 -10.28 -7.53 1.24
CA LEU A 92 -9.11 -7.93 2.02
C LEU A 92 -8.85 -7.07 3.25
N ILE A 93 -9.16 -5.77 3.18
CA ILE A 93 -8.96 -4.86 4.31
C ILE A 93 -10.14 -4.82 5.27
N GLU A 94 -11.23 -5.54 5.01
CA GLU A 94 -12.47 -5.46 5.81
C GLU A 94 -12.20 -5.73 7.30
N ASP A 95 -11.39 -6.73 7.60
CA ASP A 95 -11.06 -7.15 8.96
C ASP A 95 -9.87 -6.37 9.57
N ALA A 96 -9.25 -5.46 8.82
CA ALA A 96 -8.10 -4.71 9.33
C ALA A 96 -8.53 -3.62 10.31
N ASP A 97 -7.93 -3.59 11.49
CA ASP A 97 -8.03 -2.47 12.45
C ASP A 97 -7.14 -1.31 12.02
N VAL A 98 -5.99 -1.64 11.44
CA VAL A 98 -4.94 -0.70 11.05
C VAL A 98 -4.54 -0.93 9.60
N LEU A 99 -4.49 0.15 8.83
CA LEU A 99 -3.81 0.19 7.54
C LEU A 99 -2.49 0.93 7.67
N SER A 100 -1.43 0.37 7.10
CA SER A 100 -0.12 1.00 7.10
C SER A 100 0.55 0.87 5.73
N GLY A 101 1.45 1.78 5.44
CA GLY A 101 2.26 1.79 4.22
C GLY A 101 3.40 2.78 4.35
N TRP A 102 4.35 2.74 3.43
CA TRP A 102 5.47 3.67 3.41
C TRP A 102 5.09 4.95 2.67
N ASN A 103 5.09 6.11 3.35
CA ASN A 103 4.62 7.39 2.82
C ASN A 103 3.14 7.37 2.38
N SER A 104 2.38 6.47 2.94
CA SER A 104 1.00 6.17 2.52
C SER A 104 0.01 7.30 2.82
N GLU A 105 0.29 8.17 3.81
CA GLU A 105 -0.49 9.37 4.08
C GLU A 105 -0.46 10.36 2.90
N GLY A 106 0.71 10.49 2.26
CA GLY A 106 0.90 11.41 1.15
C GLY A 106 0.49 10.87 -0.21
N TYR A 107 0.34 9.56 -0.36
CA TYR A 107 0.07 8.97 -1.67
C TYR A 107 -0.94 7.83 -1.66
N ASP A 108 -0.63 6.68 -1.08
CA ASP A 108 -1.42 5.46 -1.24
C ASP A 108 -2.87 5.60 -0.75
N ILE A 109 -3.06 6.16 0.44
CA ILE A 109 -4.40 6.37 1.00
C ILE A 109 -5.22 7.35 0.16
N PRO A 110 -4.79 8.60 -0.07
CA PRO A 110 -5.61 9.53 -0.85
C PRO A 110 -5.78 9.08 -2.31
N TYR A 111 -4.76 8.47 -2.92
CA TYR A 111 -4.88 7.96 -4.27
C TYR A 111 -5.93 6.87 -4.36
N THR A 112 -5.86 5.86 -3.50
CA THR A 112 -6.77 4.70 -3.54
C THR A 112 -8.20 5.11 -3.20
N VAL A 113 -8.41 5.97 -2.19
CA VAL A 113 -9.75 6.48 -1.86
C VAL A 113 -10.36 7.24 -3.05
N ASN A 114 -9.60 8.16 -3.66
CA ASN A 114 -10.08 8.92 -4.81
C ASN A 114 -10.24 8.04 -6.06
N ARG A 115 -9.41 7.01 -6.22
CA ARG A 115 -9.53 6.07 -7.33
C ARG A 115 -10.78 5.18 -7.18
N VAL A 116 -11.07 4.67 -5.99
CA VAL A 116 -12.31 3.95 -5.68
C VAL A 116 -13.53 4.82 -5.96
N LYS A 117 -13.51 6.08 -5.51
CA LYS A 117 -14.58 7.03 -5.78
C LYS A 117 -14.82 7.25 -7.28
N ARG A 118 -13.76 7.26 -8.09
CA ARG A 118 -13.80 7.51 -9.54
C ARG A 118 -14.23 6.27 -10.34
N VAL A 119 -13.72 5.10 -9.97
CA VAL A 119 -13.85 3.85 -10.75
C VAL A 119 -15.06 3.04 -10.29
N LEU A 120 -15.33 2.98 -8.99
CA LEU A 120 -16.49 2.30 -8.41
C LEU A 120 -17.59 3.32 -8.12
N SER A 121 -17.64 3.82 -6.88
CA SER A 121 -18.59 4.86 -6.48
C SER A 121 -18.12 5.59 -5.23
N LYS A 122 -18.79 6.72 -4.93
CA LYS A 122 -18.59 7.41 -3.64
C LYS A 122 -18.99 6.50 -2.47
N ASP A 123 -20.05 5.71 -2.61
CA ASP A 123 -20.51 4.84 -1.53
C ASP A 123 -19.52 3.72 -1.22
N ASP A 124 -18.82 3.20 -2.21
CA ASP A 124 -17.78 2.18 -2.01
C ASP A 124 -16.62 2.70 -1.14
N THR A 125 -16.38 4.02 -1.11
CA THR A 125 -15.36 4.60 -0.23
C THR A 125 -15.65 4.41 1.27
N ARG A 126 -16.90 4.13 1.66
CA ARG A 126 -17.26 3.78 3.04
C ARG A 126 -16.51 2.55 3.55
N ARG A 127 -16.12 1.65 2.65
CA ARG A 127 -15.42 0.41 2.99
C ARG A 127 -13.98 0.63 3.49
N PHE A 128 -13.43 1.81 3.32
CA PHE A 128 -12.20 2.21 4.00
C PHE A 128 -12.42 2.51 5.50
N CYS A 129 -13.64 2.77 5.90
CA CYS A 129 -14.02 3.13 7.25
C CYS A 129 -14.80 2.00 7.91
N LEU A 130 -14.95 2.09 9.24
CA LEU A 130 -15.89 1.25 9.98
C LEU A 130 -17.24 1.98 10.15
N PHE A 131 -18.25 1.23 10.59
CA PHE A 131 -19.58 1.78 10.92
C PHE A 131 -20.27 2.52 9.76
N GLY A 132 -19.96 2.15 8.50
CA GLY A 132 -20.58 2.77 7.33
C GLY A 132 -20.26 4.26 7.15
N GLN A 133 -19.22 4.76 7.78
CA GLN A 133 -18.80 6.17 7.68
C GLN A 133 -18.04 6.41 6.37
N PHE A 134 -18.04 7.66 5.92
CA PHE A 134 -17.17 8.08 4.81
C PHE A 134 -15.79 8.47 5.31
N PRO A 135 -14.73 8.26 4.52
CA PRO A 135 -13.43 8.87 4.76
C PRO A 135 -13.57 10.39 4.85
N LYS A 136 -12.95 10.99 5.86
CA LYS A 136 -12.99 12.44 6.08
C LYS A 136 -11.73 13.08 5.51
N GLU A 137 -11.91 13.99 4.56
CA GLU A 137 -10.80 14.75 3.98
C GLU A 137 -10.08 15.55 5.07
N ARG A 138 -8.76 15.47 5.08
CA ARG A 138 -7.87 16.23 5.96
C ARG A 138 -6.74 16.84 5.17
N ARG A 139 -6.46 18.12 5.40
CA ARG A 139 -5.33 18.83 4.82
C ARG A 139 -4.17 18.88 5.78
N PHE A 140 -2.98 18.73 5.26
CA PHE A 140 -1.74 18.81 6.03
C PHE A 140 -0.63 19.42 5.18
N GLU A 141 0.34 20.01 5.85
CA GLU A 141 1.51 20.61 5.17
C GLU A 141 2.68 19.62 5.24
N ARG A 142 3.30 19.36 4.10
CA ARG A 142 4.51 18.55 3.99
C ARG A 142 5.45 19.17 2.96
N PHE A 143 6.71 19.38 3.34
CA PHE A 143 7.74 20.00 2.49
C PHE A 143 7.30 21.37 1.92
N GLY A 144 6.60 22.17 2.74
CA GLY A 144 6.12 23.50 2.34
C GLY A 144 4.99 23.47 1.32
N LYS A 145 4.34 22.33 1.11
CA LYS A 145 3.17 22.19 0.23
C LYS A 145 1.98 21.64 1.00
N GLU A 146 0.82 22.24 0.78
CA GLU A 146 -0.45 21.69 1.25
C GLU A 146 -0.75 20.39 0.48
N GLN A 147 -1.08 19.34 1.22
CA GLN A 147 -1.49 18.04 0.70
C GLN A 147 -2.82 17.64 1.31
N VAL A 148 -3.52 16.75 0.63
CA VAL A 148 -4.80 16.21 1.07
C VAL A 148 -4.66 14.71 1.30
N THR A 149 -5.19 14.26 2.42
CA THR A 149 -5.34 12.84 2.74
C THR A 149 -6.73 12.58 3.32
N TYR A 150 -6.96 11.35 3.77
CA TYR A 150 -8.23 10.96 4.39
C TYR A 150 -8.02 10.32 5.75
N ASP A 151 -8.80 10.77 6.75
CA ASP A 151 -8.97 10.06 8.00
C ASP A 151 -10.00 8.94 7.80
N LEU A 152 -9.62 7.72 8.15
CA LEU A 152 -10.45 6.52 8.00
C LEU A 152 -11.22 6.30 9.30
N ILE A 153 -12.46 6.74 9.35
CA ILE A 153 -13.26 6.74 10.57
C ILE A 153 -13.47 5.31 11.10
N GLY A 154 -13.09 5.09 12.37
CA GLY A 154 -13.17 3.79 13.05
C GLY A 154 -12.00 2.84 12.75
N ARG A 155 -11.17 3.15 11.77
CA ARG A 155 -9.94 2.41 11.44
C ARG A 155 -8.74 3.34 11.59
N VAL A 156 -7.61 2.82 12.03
CA VAL A 156 -6.39 3.60 12.18
C VAL A 156 -5.57 3.52 10.89
N HIS A 157 -5.09 4.65 10.42
CA HIS A 157 -4.05 4.70 9.39
C HIS A 157 -2.74 5.15 10.02
N MET A 158 -1.68 4.37 9.80
CA MET A 158 -0.33 4.65 10.26
C MET A 158 0.63 4.74 9.08
N ASP A 159 1.11 5.93 8.75
CA ASP A 159 2.20 6.08 7.79
C ASP A 159 3.52 5.63 8.43
N TYR A 160 4.06 4.49 7.99
CA TYR A 160 5.24 3.89 8.61
C TYR A 160 6.51 4.75 8.47
N MET A 161 6.64 5.53 7.40
CA MET A 161 7.73 6.50 7.26
C MET A 161 7.67 7.57 8.37
N GLN A 162 6.46 8.01 8.74
CA GLN A 162 6.29 8.97 9.84
C GLN A 162 6.59 8.33 11.20
N LEU A 163 6.18 7.07 11.41
CA LEU A 163 6.56 6.33 12.63
C LEU A 163 8.08 6.19 12.74
N TYR A 164 8.74 5.83 11.64
CA TYR A 164 10.19 5.73 11.59
C TYR A 164 10.85 7.06 11.98
N ARG A 165 10.43 8.17 11.40
CA ARG A 165 10.95 9.50 11.71
C ARG A 165 10.68 9.94 13.14
N LYS A 166 9.54 9.53 13.72
CA LYS A 166 9.15 9.89 15.08
C LYS A 166 9.94 9.14 16.15
N TYR A 167 10.22 7.84 15.92
CA TYR A 167 10.80 6.96 16.92
C TYR A 167 12.30 6.71 16.74
N THR A 168 12.91 7.20 15.67
CA THR A 168 14.37 7.15 15.48
C THR A 168 15.02 8.49 15.80
N TYR A 169 16.18 8.44 16.50
CA TYR A 169 16.88 9.64 16.98
C TYR A 169 18.01 10.09 16.05
N HIS A 170 18.21 9.42 14.93
CA HIS A 170 19.23 9.78 13.95
C HIS A 170 18.59 10.32 12.68
N GLU A 171 19.21 11.31 12.08
CA GLU A 171 18.79 11.84 10.80
C GLU A 171 19.36 10.99 9.67
N MET A 172 18.50 10.69 8.69
CA MET A 172 18.88 9.96 7.49
C MET A 172 19.02 10.92 6.30
N HIS A 173 19.96 10.65 5.42
CA HIS A 173 20.11 11.41 4.17
C HIS A 173 18.90 11.21 3.22
N SER A 174 18.25 10.06 3.31
CA SER A 174 17.05 9.74 2.56
C SER A 174 16.11 8.92 3.44
N TYR A 175 14.82 9.20 3.33
CA TYR A 175 13.73 8.43 3.97
C TYR A 175 12.96 7.58 2.95
N SER A 176 13.56 7.23 1.81
CA SER A 176 12.99 6.23 0.92
C SER A 176 12.99 4.86 1.58
N LEU A 177 12.02 4.01 1.24
CA LEU A 177 11.95 2.64 1.78
C LEU A 177 13.25 1.87 1.52
N ASP A 178 13.84 2.06 0.34
CA ASP A 178 15.11 1.44 -0.04
C ASP A 178 16.27 1.85 0.87
N ALA A 179 16.45 3.16 1.09
CA ALA A 179 17.52 3.66 1.95
C ALA A 179 17.37 3.20 3.41
N ILE A 180 16.16 3.19 3.92
CA ILE A 180 15.87 2.74 5.30
C ILE A 180 16.04 1.22 5.42
N SER A 181 15.58 0.46 4.43
CA SER A 181 15.75 -1.00 4.42
C SER A 181 17.21 -1.42 4.33
N GLU A 182 18.00 -0.74 3.51
CA GLU A 182 19.45 -0.96 3.45
C GLU A 182 20.12 -0.68 4.80
N TYR A 183 19.78 0.44 5.41
CA TYR A 183 20.35 0.84 6.71
C TYR A 183 19.95 -0.12 7.83
N GLU A 184 18.69 -0.44 7.95
CA GLU A 184 18.15 -1.22 9.06
C GLU A 184 18.31 -2.73 8.89
N LEU A 185 18.16 -3.23 7.67
CA LEU A 185 18.10 -4.67 7.38
C LEU A 185 19.30 -5.19 6.59
N GLY A 186 20.05 -4.30 5.93
CA GLY A 186 21.03 -4.68 4.91
C GLY A 186 20.37 -5.22 3.62
N ASP A 187 19.06 -5.09 3.50
CA ASP A 187 18.25 -5.51 2.34
C ASP A 187 17.98 -4.30 1.43
N GLN A 188 17.86 -4.56 0.14
CA GLN A 188 17.55 -3.54 -0.87
C GLN A 188 16.33 -3.95 -1.69
N LYS A 189 15.72 -2.96 -2.34
CA LYS A 189 14.69 -3.19 -3.35
C LYS A 189 15.23 -4.00 -4.53
N VAL A 190 14.33 -4.67 -5.24
CA VAL A 190 14.67 -5.34 -6.51
C VAL A 190 15.22 -4.31 -7.49
N PRO A 191 16.48 -4.43 -7.94
CA PRO A 191 17.05 -3.49 -8.87
C PRO A 191 16.45 -3.67 -10.27
N TYR A 192 16.11 -2.57 -10.93
CA TYR A 192 15.67 -2.56 -12.31
C TYR A 192 16.25 -1.36 -13.06
N THR A 193 16.27 -1.45 -14.39
CA THR A 193 16.71 -0.38 -15.28
C THR A 193 15.51 0.32 -15.92
N GLY A 194 15.60 1.64 -16.09
CA GLY A 194 14.52 2.45 -16.67
C GLY A 194 13.51 2.91 -15.63
N THR A 195 12.27 3.10 -16.07
CA THR A 195 11.17 3.55 -15.24
C THR A 195 10.24 2.39 -14.84
N LEU A 196 9.42 2.58 -13.82
CA LEU A 196 8.52 1.53 -13.33
C LEU A 196 7.44 1.15 -14.37
N ASP A 197 6.97 2.12 -15.16
CA ASP A 197 6.06 1.87 -16.28
C ASP A 197 6.72 1.04 -17.40
N GLN A 198 7.99 1.27 -17.67
CA GLN A 198 8.76 0.42 -18.59
C GLN A 198 8.92 -1.00 -18.04
N LEU A 199 9.17 -1.15 -16.75
CA LEU A 199 9.23 -2.46 -16.10
C LEU A 199 7.87 -3.17 -16.20
N TYR A 200 6.78 -2.50 -15.89
CA TYR A 200 5.41 -3.02 -16.02
C TYR A 200 5.11 -3.54 -17.43
N ASN A 201 5.44 -2.78 -18.46
CA ASN A 201 5.13 -3.13 -19.84
C ASN A 201 6.11 -4.15 -20.47
N ASN A 202 7.37 -4.18 -20.04
CA ASN A 202 8.42 -4.96 -20.70
C ASN A 202 8.87 -6.18 -19.91
N ASP A 203 8.73 -6.18 -18.58
CA ASP A 203 9.13 -7.28 -17.70
C ASP A 203 8.16 -7.39 -16.51
N TRP A 204 6.96 -7.86 -16.81
CA TRP A 204 5.88 -7.93 -15.82
C TRP A 204 6.20 -8.87 -14.66
N GLU A 205 6.96 -9.95 -14.90
CA GLU A 205 7.42 -10.83 -13.82
C GLU A 205 8.25 -10.06 -12.78
N LYS A 206 9.22 -9.29 -13.24
CA LYS A 206 10.06 -8.47 -12.37
C LYS A 206 9.29 -7.32 -11.70
N PHE A 207 8.29 -6.76 -12.37
CA PHE A 207 7.37 -5.80 -11.80
C PHE A 207 6.59 -6.38 -10.61
N ILE A 208 6.09 -7.61 -10.74
CA ILE A 208 5.41 -8.32 -9.64
C ILE A 208 6.38 -8.57 -8.49
N GLU A 209 7.58 -9.05 -8.78
CA GLU A 209 8.63 -9.26 -7.77
C GLU A 209 8.93 -7.97 -7.02
N TYR A 210 9.10 -6.86 -7.74
CA TYR A 210 9.32 -5.53 -7.17
C TYR A 210 8.18 -5.11 -6.23
N SER A 211 6.93 -5.18 -6.67
CA SER A 211 5.76 -4.79 -5.87
C SER A 211 5.63 -5.62 -4.59
N ARG A 212 5.94 -6.91 -4.66
CA ARG A 212 5.91 -7.82 -3.49
C ARG A 212 7.05 -7.54 -2.53
N GLN A 213 8.24 -7.25 -3.05
CA GLN A 213 9.43 -6.98 -2.25
C GLN A 213 9.26 -5.73 -1.40
N ASP A 214 8.66 -4.67 -1.92
CA ASP A 214 8.44 -3.43 -1.18
C ASP A 214 7.63 -3.68 0.10
N ILE A 215 6.56 -4.45 0.03
CA ILE A 215 5.76 -4.81 1.19
C ILE A 215 6.49 -5.75 2.14
N MET A 216 7.28 -6.68 1.62
CA MET A 216 8.08 -7.56 2.48
C MET A 216 9.19 -6.81 3.22
N LEU A 217 9.78 -5.80 2.60
CA LEU A 217 10.73 -4.91 3.29
C LEU A 217 10.05 -4.15 4.44
N LEU A 218 8.86 -3.61 4.20
CA LEU A 218 8.08 -2.92 5.23
C LEU A 218 7.71 -3.85 6.39
N HIS A 219 7.24 -5.06 6.10
CA HIS A 219 6.96 -6.07 7.12
C HIS A 219 8.20 -6.47 7.92
N LYS A 220 9.35 -6.67 7.26
CA LYS A 220 10.62 -6.95 7.94
C LYS A 220 11.07 -5.79 8.84
N LEU A 221 10.89 -4.54 8.37
CA LEU A 221 11.16 -3.35 9.19
C LEU A 221 10.31 -3.35 10.46
N ASP A 222 9.01 -3.58 10.35
CA ASP A 222 8.13 -3.62 11.51
C ASP A 222 8.43 -4.80 12.45
N THR A 223 8.79 -5.96 11.90
CA THR A 223 9.22 -7.11 12.70
C THR A 223 10.44 -6.80 13.55
N LYS A 224 11.39 -6.01 13.01
CA LYS A 224 12.60 -5.57 13.73
C LYS A 224 12.33 -4.44 14.71
N LEU A 225 11.61 -3.40 14.26
CA LEU A 225 11.47 -2.12 14.96
C LEU A 225 10.25 -2.08 15.87
N LYS A 226 9.19 -2.83 15.53
CA LYS A 226 7.90 -2.93 16.27
C LYS A 226 7.23 -1.57 16.51
N PHE A 227 7.38 -0.65 15.57
CA PHE A 227 6.81 0.71 15.72
C PHE A 227 5.29 0.72 15.61
N ALA A 228 4.69 -0.23 14.91
CA ALA A 228 3.24 -0.38 14.89
C ALA A 228 2.68 -0.75 16.28
N ASP A 229 3.38 -1.60 17.04
CA ASP A 229 2.99 -1.95 18.42
C ASP A 229 3.18 -0.76 19.37
N LEU A 230 4.32 -0.04 19.29
CA LEU A 230 4.61 1.11 20.13
C LEU A 230 3.62 2.27 19.95
N SER A 231 2.96 2.36 18.82
CA SER A 231 1.98 3.41 18.56
C SER A 231 0.63 3.17 19.23
N ASN A 232 0.43 1.97 19.78
CA ASN A 232 -0.80 1.55 20.47
C ASN A 232 -0.69 1.65 22.01
N GLU A 233 0.48 1.97 22.54
CA GLU A 233 0.73 2.25 23.96
C GLU A 233 0.54 3.77 24.26
#